data_edc1529d6017de7c04a232da651da266
#
_entry.id   edc1529d6017de7c04a232da651da266
#
_cell.length_a   1.000
_cell.length_b   1.000
_cell.length_c   1.000
_cell.angle_alpha   90.00
_cell.angle_beta   90.00
_cell.angle_gamma   90.00
#
_symmetry.space_group_name_H-M   'P 1'
#
loop_
_entity.id
_entity.type
_entity.pdbx_description
1 polymer ?
#
loop_
_entity_poly.entity_id
_entity_poly.type
_entity_poly.pdbx_seq_one_letter_code
_entity_poly.pdbx_strand_id
1 'polypeptide(L)'
;MEVTVMPNPASVEKQQGLNQVVINKVQRMVEGKRQGVMETIARLLDEGKIAQDFIAPIGVNLRGKEKQPVISFRAADRVQMTMPEGNFSLHGNAISQISEKMGVPAKYLRELSGGDVWQKQLCATILNEHSGWTARTRVLIRAVGMEVRGVLSDSYRRLNSV
;
A
#
# COMPACT_ATOMS: atom_id res chain seq x y z
N MET A 1 -57.11 42.48 11.20
CA MET A 1 -56.88 42.25 9.77
C MET A 1 -55.42 41.78 9.60
N GLU A 2 -55.20 40.53 9.40
CA GLU A 2 -53.88 40.04 9.04
C GLU A 2 -53.61 40.39 7.57
N VAL A 3 -52.58 41.19 7.33
CA VAL A 3 -52.10 41.44 5.98
C VAL A 3 -51.15 40.30 5.60
N THR A 4 -51.66 39.37 4.82
CA THR A 4 -50.83 38.34 4.26
C THR A 4 -50.02 38.94 3.13
N VAL A 5 -48.72 39.21 3.38
CA VAL A 5 -47.78 39.66 2.33
C VAL A 5 -47.47 38.47 1.47
N MET A 6 -48.01 38.43 0.26
CA MET A 6 -47.58 37.44 -0.73
C MET A 6 -46.15 37.76 -1.19
N PRO A 7 -45.24 36.77 -1.21
CA PRO A 7 -43.90 37.00 -1.73
C PRO A 7 -43.97 37.40 -3.19
N ASN A 8 -43.12 38.34 -3.61
CA ASN A 8 -43.04 38.80 -4.99
C ASN A 8 -42.66 37.59 -5.90
N PRO A 9 -43.44 37.30 -6.97
CA PRO A 9 -43.18 36.18 -7.87
C PRO A 9 -41.74 36.17 -8.42
N ALA A 10 -41.17 37.35 -8.72
CA ALA A 10 -39.79 37.45 -9.21
C ALA A 10 -38.75 37.03 -8.16
N SER A 11 -39.01 37.20 -6.86
CA SER A 11 -38.10 36.73 -5.80
C SER A 11 -38.18 35.22 -5.57
N VAL A 12 -39.38 34.65 -5.77
CA VAL A 12 -39.58 33.17 -5.68
C VAL A 12 -38.88 32.46 -6.84
N GLU A 13 -38.97 32.99 -8.06
CA GLU A 13 -38.27 32.43 -9.23
C GLU A 13 -36.73 32.48 -9.07
N LYS A 14 -36.21 33.60 -8.57
CA LYS A 14 -34.76 33.71 -8.28
C LYS A 14 -34.33 32.73 -7.22
N GLN A 15 -35.11 32.52 -6.19
CA GLN A 15 -34.80 31.57 -5.12
C GLN A 15 -34.87 30.11 -5.57
N GLN A 16 -35.83 29.78 -6.44
CA GLN A 16 -35.90 28.45 -7.07
C GLN A 16 -34.70 28.19 -7.99
N GLY A 17 -34.28 29.18 -8.77
CA GLY A 17 -33.08 29.10 -9.60
C GLY A 17 -31.81 28.89 -8.80
N LEU A 18 -31.62 29.59 -7.68
CA LEU A 18 -30.49 29.43 -6.76
C LEU A 18 -30.48 28.01 -6.11
N ASN A 19 -31.64 27.57 -5.67
CA ASN A 19 -31.76 26.21 -5.08
C ASN A 19 -31.40 25.12 -6.10
N GLN A 20 -31.82 25.26 -7.35
CA GLN A 20 -31.48 24.33 -8.40
C GLN A 20 -29.97 24.30 -8.71
N VAL A 21 -29.31 25.47 -8.71
CA VAL A 21 -27.85 25.58 -8.88
C VAL A 21 -27.11 24.86 -7.74
N VAL A 22 -27.55 25.07 -6.51
CA VAL A 22 -26.96 24.40 -5.33
C VAL A 22 -27.17 22.89 -5.39
N ILE A 23 -28.38 22.42 -5.73
CA ILE A 23 -28.68 20.99 -5.89
C ILE A 23 -27.80 20.38 -6.95
N ASN A 24 -27.66 21.00 -8.12
CA ASN A 24 -26.83 20.49 -9.22
C ASN A 24 -25.35 20.43 -8.81
N LYS A 25 -24.86 21.42 -8.06
CA LYS A 25 -23.47 21.41 -7.56
C LYS A 25 -23.24 20.28 -6.57
N VAL A 26 -24.16 20.08 -5.63
CA VAL A 26 -24.09 18.97 -4.66
C VAL A 26 -24.15 17.62 -5.38
N GLN A 27 -25.05 17.44 -6.34
CA GLN A 27 -25.14 16.22 -7.14
C GLN A 27 -23.85 15.91 -7.88
N ARG A 28 -23.21 16.90 -8.51
CA ARG A 28 -21.91 16.73 -9.18
C ARG A 28 -20.80 16.33 -8.20
N MET A 29 -20.79 16.94 -7.01
CA MET A 29 -19.82 16.58 -5.97
C MET A 29 -20.01 15.16 -5.46
N VAL A 30 -21.24 14.74 -5.23
CA VAL A 30 -21.58 13.38 -4.79
C VAL A 30 -21.24 12.37 -5.88
N GLU A 31 -21.58 12.65 -7.13
CA GLU A 31 -21.27 11.81 -8.28
C GLU A 31 -19.75 11.65 -8.49
N GLY A 32 -18.99 12.73 -8.42
CA GLY A 32 -17.53 12.70 -8.49
C GLY A 32 -16.90 11.85 -7.39
N LYS A 33 -17.38 11.98 -6.16
CA LYS A 33 -16.93 11.12 -5.04
C LYS A 33 -17.30 9.66 -5.25
N ARG A 34 -18.49 9.39 -5.74
CA ARG A 34 -18.96 8.03 -6.03
C ARG A 34 -18.11 7.38 -7.12
N GLN A 35 -17.78 8.09 -8.20
CA GLN A 35 -16.89 7.60 -9.25
C GLN A 35 -15.50 7.29 -8.69
N GLY A 36 -14.90 8.19 -7.90
CA GLY A 36 -13.60 7.96 -7.27
C GLY A 36 -13.58 6.74 -6.36
N VAL A 37 -14.64 6.50 -5.59
CA VAL A 37 -14.78 5.30 -4.75
C VAL A 37 -14.91 4.05 -5.61
N MET A 38 -15.73 4.08 -6.66
CA MET A 38 -15.92 2.94 -7.56
C MET A 38 -14.63 2.58 -8.31
N GLU A 39 -13.88 3.58 -8.79
CA GLU A 39 -12.57 3.37 -9.40
C GLU A 39 -11.57 2.75 -8.42
N THR A 40 -11.57 3.22 -7.18
CA THR A 40 -10.71 2.66 -6.13
C THR A 40 -11.07 1.21 -5.83
N ILE A 41 -12.35 0.90 -5.70
CA ILE A 41 -12.83 -0.46 -5.49
C ILE A 41 -12.46 -1.36 -6.66
N ALA A 42 -12.69 -0.92 -7.91
CA ALA A 42 -12.32 -1.66 -9.11
C ALA A 42 -10.82 -1.96 -9.15
N ARG A 43 -9.98 -0.98 -8.84
CA ARG A 43 -8.52 -1.16 -8.75
C ARG A 43 -8.13 -2.17 -7.67
N LEU A 44 -8.72 -2.08 -6.48
CA LEU A 44 -8.43 -3.02 -5.39
C LEU A 44 -8.87 -4.45 -5.72
N LEU A 45 -9.99 -4.60 -6.42
CA LEU A 45 -10.46 -5.91 -6.89
C LEU A 45 -9.51 -6.50 -7.95
N ASP A 46 -9.03 -5.69 -8.89
CA ASP A 46 -8.08 -6.12 -9.91
C ASP A 46 -6.71 -6.45 -9.30
N GLU A 47 -6.21 -5.64 -8.38
CA GLU A 47 -5.00 -5.95 -7.61
C GLU A 47 -5.17 -7.25 -6.82
N GLY A 48 -6.33 -7.48 -6.24
CA GLY A 48 -6.65 -8.72 -5.54
C GLY A 48 -6.61 -9.97 -6.42
N LYS A 49 -6.97 -9.85 -7.69
CA LYS A 49 -6.91 -10.96 -8.66
C LYS A 49 -5.49 -11.34 -9.06
N ILE A 50 -4.58 -10.37 -9.11
CA ILE A 50 -3.17 -10.57 -9.49
C ILE A 50 -2.22 -10.66 -8.30
N ALA A 51 -2.73 -10.46 -7.09
CA ALA A 51 -1.94 -10.58 -5.87
C ALA A 51 -1.58 -12.04 -5.60
N GLN A 52 -0.29 -12.27 -5.33
CA GLN A 52 0.27 -13.56 -4.95
C GLN A 52 0.78 -13.47 -3.52
N ASP A 53 0.51 -14.51 -2.75
CA ASP A 53 0.97 -14.62 -1.37
C ASP A 53 1.98 -15.76 -1.25
N PHE A 54 3.15 -15.43 -0.68
CA PHE A 54 4.24 -16.38 -0.41
C PHE A 54 4.47 -16.45 1.10
N ILE A 55 4.68 -17.64 1.63
CA ILE A 55 5.07 -17.80 3.03
C ILE A 55 6.51 -18.26 3.07
N ALA A 56 7.37 -17.45 3.64
CA ALA A 56 8.80 -17.75 3.73
C ALA A 56 9.39 -17.23 5.04
N PRO A 57 10.49 -17.85 5.54
CA PRO A 57 11.26 -17.25 6.60
C PRO A 57 11.99 -16.01 6.07
N ILE A 58 11.94 -14.90 6.81
CA ILE A 58 12.87 -13.79 6.59
C ILE A 58 14.19 -14.19 7.23
N GLY A 59 15.25 -14.20 6.43
CA GLY A 59 16.59 -14.37 6.90
C GLY A 59 17.23 -15.69 6.52
N VAL A 60 18.53 -15.70 6.74
CA VAL A 60 19.41 -16.82 6.41
C VAL A 60 19.69 -17.61 7.67
N ASN A 61 19.56 -18.91 7.61
CA ASN A 61 20.05 -19.76 8.68
C ASN A 61 21.58 -19.92 8.53
N LEU A 62 22.32 -19.04 9.17
CA LEU A 62 23.80 -19.02 9.13
C LEU A 62 24.46 -20.12 9.97
N ARG A 63 23.72 -20.94 10.69
CA ARG A 63 24.29 -22.04 11.45
C ARG A 63 24.49 -23.27 10.58
N GLY A 64 25.64 -23.30 9.92
CA GLY A 64 26.38 -24.51 9.53
C GLY A 64 25.72 -25.37 8.50
N LYS A 65 25.76 -24.99 7.29
CA LYS A 65 25.84 -25.63 5.98
C LYS A 65 25.19 -24.72 4.96
N GLU A 66 25.88 -24.49 3.88
CA GLU A 66 25.51 -23.69 2.70
C GLU A 66 24.03 -23.75 2.30
N LYS A 67 23.15 -23.17 3.11
CA LYS A 67 21.79 -22.91 2.67
C LYS A 67 21.77 -21.47 2.16
N GLN A 68 21.67 -21.34 0.86
CA GLN A 68 21.43 -20.06 0.21
C GLN A 68 20.23 -19.38 0.87
N PRO A 69 20.28 -18.05 1.07
CA PRO A 69 19.17 -17.32 1.62
C PRO A 69 17.93 -17.53 0.76
N VAL A 70 16.83 -17.90 1.37
CA VAL A 70 15.55 -17.99 0.67
C VAL A 70 15.11 -16.61 0.19
N ILE A 71 15.46 -15.58 0.96
CA ILE A 71 15.19 -14.19 0.64
C ILE A 71 16.47 -13.38 0.82
N SER A 72 16.81 -12.59 -0.17
CA SER A 72 17.88 -11.60 -0.10
C SER A 72 17.42 -10.28 -0.68
N PHE A 73 18.16 -9.21 -0.40
CA PHE A 73 17.84 -7.87 -0.85
C PHE A 73 18.98 -7.33 -1.71
N ARG A 74 18.64 -6.60 -2.75
CA ARG A 74 19.63 -5.96 -3.63
C ARG A 74 19.17 -4.56 -4.03
N ALA A 75 20.12 -3.71 -4.35
CA ALA A 75 19.88 -2.42 -4.96
C ALA A 75 19.83 -2.57 -6.49
N ALA A 76 18.79 -2.02 -7.08
CA ALA A 76 18.63 -1.84 -8.52
C ALA A 76 18.07 -0.43 -8.74
N ASP A 77 17.22 -0.22 -9.73
CA ASP A 77 16.48 1.05 -9.84
C ASP A 77 15.67 1.36 -8.58
N ARG A 78 15.17 0.30 -7.97
CA ARG A 78 14.60 0.26 -6.63
C ARG A 78 15.28 -0.81 -5.81
N VAL A 79 15.12 -0.76 -4.49
CA VAL A 79 15.51 -1.88 -3.64
C VAL A 79 14.57 -3.04 -3.92
N GLN A 80 15.14 -4.19 -4.18
CA GLN A 80 14.42 -5.40 -4.58
C GLN A 80 14.61 -6.50 -3.55
N MET A 81 13.56 -7.30 -3.39
CA MET A 81 13.61 -8.58 -2.70
C MET A 81 13.81 -9.68 -3.74
N THR A 82 14.85 -10.47 -3.55
CA THR A 82 15.15 -11.63 -4.39
C THR A 82 14.63 -12.90 -3.69
N MET A 83 13.73 -13.58 -4.35
CA MET A 83 13.13 -14.86 -3.92
C MET A 83 13.34 -15.90 -5.01
N PRO A 84 13.11 -17.21 -4.74
CA PRO A 84 13.16 -18.25 -5.78
C PRO A 84 12.24 -17.94 -6.98
N GLU A 85 11.14 -17.26 -6.74
CA GLU A 85 10.16 -16.86 -7.76
C GLU A 85 10.62 -15.67 -8.62
N GLY A 86 11.65 -14.94 -8.20
CA GLY A 86 12.22 -13.82 -8.95
C GLY A 86 12.61 -12.63 -8.10
N ASN A 87 12.84 -11.51 -8.76
CA ASN A 87 13.19 -10.24 -8.15
C ASN A 87 11.97 -9.31 -8.13
N PHE A 88 11.57 -8.89 -6.95
CA PHE A 88 10.41 -8.04 -6.73
C PHE A 88 10.84 -6.71 -6.14
N SER A 89 10.38 -5.60 -6.70
CA SER A 89 10.59 -4.30 -6.10
C SER A 89 9.87 -4.18 -4.77
N LEU A 90 10.46 -3.49 -3.81
CA LEU A 90 9.81 -3.25 -2.51
C LEU A 90 9.00 -1.97 -2.53
N HIS A 91 7.72 -2.07 -2.23
CA HIS A 91 6.87 -0.93 -1.93
C HIS A 91 7.19 -0.35 -0.55
N GLY A 92 6.94 0.95 -0.35
CA GLY A 92 7.20 1.62 0.92
C GLY A 92 6.53 0.96 2.14
N ASN A 93 5.32 0.43 1.97
CA ASN A 93 4.63 -0.33 3.02
C ASN A 93 5.37 -1.61 3.39
N ALA A 94 5.88 -2.34 2.41
CA ALA A 94 6.66 -3.55 2.65
C ALA A 94 7.94 -3.23 3.43
N ILE A 95 8.65 -2.16 3.06
CA ILE A 95 9.84 -1.69 3.79
C ILE A 95 9.48 -1.35 5.23
N SER A 96 8.38 -0.64 5.46
CA SER A 96 7.93 -0.30 6.82
C SER A 96 7.64 -1.54 7.67
N GLN A 97 6.95 -2.52 7.10
CA GLN A 97 6.60 -3.76 7.79
C GLN A 97 7.81 -4.64 8.08
N ILE A 98 8.78 -4.68 7.17
CA ILE A 98 10.06 -5.36 7.42
C ILE A 98 10.81 -4.64 8.54
N SER A 99 10.87 -3.30 8.48
CA SER A 99 11.55 -2.48 9.49
C SER A 99 10.99 -2.70 10.89
N GLU A 100 9.68 -2.76 11.03
CA GLU A 100 9.02 -3.07 12.30
C GLU A 100 9.45 -4.43 12.86
N LYS A 101 9.49 -5.45 12.01
CA LYS A 101 9.92 -6.80 12.39
C LYS A 101 11.39 -6.87 12.78
N MET A 102 12.20 -5.99 12.23
CA MET A 102 13.64 -5.90 12.47
C MET A 102 14.01 -4.95 13.61
N GLY A 103 13.05 -4.13 14.09
CA GLY A 103 13.31 -3.12 15.09
C GLY A 103 14.13 -1.93 14.57
N VAL A 104 14.13 -1.69 13.26
CA VAL A 104 14.82 -0.56 12.63
C VAL A 104 13.79 0.53 12.30
N PRO A 105 14.11 1.82 12.48
CA PRO A 105 13.19 2.89 12.16
C PRO A 105 12.75 2.87 10.69
N ALA A 106 11.47 2.70 10.44
CA ALA A 106 10.91 2.57 9.10
C ALA A 106 11.16 3.80 8.22
N LYS A 107 11.10 4.99 8.80
CA LYS A 107 11.38 6.25 8.10
C LYS A 107 12.78 6.24 7.50
N TYR A 108 13.77 5.82 8.26
CA TYR A 108 15.16 5.76 7.83
C TYR A 108 15.35 4.83 6.62
N LEU A 109 14.85 3.61 6.68
CA LEU A 109 14.95 2.66 5.56
C LEU A 109 14.17 3.12 4.33
N ARG A 110 13.02 3.76 4.50
CA ARG A 110 12.28 4.33 3.37
C ARG A 110 13.04 5.47 2.69
N GLU A 111 13.66 6.34 3.46
CA GLU A 111 14.49 7.43 2.91
C GLU A 111 15.69 6.88 2.14
N LEU A 112 16.39 5.88 2.68
CA LEU A 112 17.48 5.21 1.98
C LEU A 112 17.02 4.53 0.69
N SER A 113 15.88 3.87 0.72
CA SER A 113 15.34 3.14 -0.45
C SER A 113 14.92 4.07 -1.59
N GLY A 114 14.55 5.29 -1.29
CA GLY A 114 14.18 6.33 -2.27
C GLY A 114 15.33 7.26 -2.68
N GLY A 115 16.51 7.08 -2.11
CA GLY A 115 17.66 7.95 -2.32
C GLY A 115 18.54 7.57 -3.53
N ASP A 116 19.79 7.99 -3.47
CA ASP A 116 20.79 7.71 -4.49
C ASP A 116 21.22 6.23 -4.50
N VAL A 117 22.03 5.85 -5.48
CA VAL A 117 22.50 4.47 -5.64
C VAL A 117 23.16 3.93 -4.37
N TRP A 118 24.04 4.71 -3.75
CA TRP A 118 24.72 4.27 -2.52
C TRP A 118 23.75 4.12 -1.34
N GLN A 119 22.71 4.94 -1.25
CA GLN A 119 21.69 4.84 -0.21
C GLN A 119 20.84 3.59 -0.40
N LYS A 120 20.47 3.26 -1.61
CA LYS A 120 19.77 2.01 -1.94
C LYS A 120 20.63 0.79 -1.62
N GLN A 121 21.93 0.83 -1.91
CA GLN A 121 22.88 -0.21 -1.54
C GLN A 121 23.00 -0.38 -0.03
N LEU A 122 23.06 0.75 0.71
CA LEU A 122 23.06 0.72 2.17
C LEU A 122 21.77 0.12 2.71
N CYS A 123 20.63 0.49 2.17
CA CYS A 123 19.34 -0.10 2.53
C CYS A 123 19.34 -1.62 2.33
N ALA A 124 19.77 -2.09 1.17
CA ALA A 124 19.86 -3.52 0.87
C ALA A 124 20.83 -4.24 1.81
N THR A 125 21.96 -3.63 2.13
CA THR A 125 22.95 -4.17 3.08
C THR A 125 22.35 -4.31 4.47
N ILE A 126 21.68 -3.27 4.98
CA ILE A 126 21.01 -3.32 6.29
C ILE A 126 19.98 -4.44 6.31
N LEU A 127 19.15 -4.56 5.29
CA LEU A 127 18.13 -5.59 5.19
C LEU A 127 18.75 -7.00 5.18
N ASN A 128 19.83 -7.20 4.45
CA ASN A 128 20.53 -8.49 4.41
C ASN A 128 21.19 -8.84 5.75
N GLU A 129 21.91 -7.90 6.36
CA GLU A 129 22.60 -8.11 7.62
C GLU A 129 21.62 -8.37 8.78
N HIS A 130 20.53 -7.60 8.85
CA HIS A 130 19.53 -7.78 9.89
C HIS A 130 18.61 -8.99 9.66
N SER A 131 18.48 -9.45 8.43
CA SER A 131 17.63 -10.61 8.16
C SER A 131 18.13 -11.90 8.82
N GLY A 132 19.41 -11.99 9.13
CA GLY A 132 20.02 -13.16 9.76
C GLY A 132 19.43 -13.49 11.14
N TRP A 133 19.08 -12.52 11.96
CA TRP A 133 18.49 -12.75 13.29
C TRP A 133 16.99 -12.97 13.25
N THR A 134 16.31 -12.58 12.16
CA THR A 134 14.89 -12.87 11.93
C THR A 134 14.66 -14.20 11.20
N ALA A 135 15.71 -15.01 10.99
CA ALA A 135 15.66 -16.26 10.25
C ALA A 135 14.59 -17.26 10.72
N ARG A 136 14.15 -17.16 11.96
CA ARG A 136 13.09 -17.99 12.53
C ARG A 136 11.69 -17.42 12.33
N THR A 137 11.59 -16.18 11.89
CA THR A 137 10.32 -15.49 11.68
C THR A 137 9.79 -15.83 10.29
N ARG A 138 8.67 -16.52 10.25
CA ARG A 138 7.96 -16.76 9.01
C ARG A 138 7.04 -15.56 8.74
N VAL A 139 6.99 -15.13 7.51
CA VAL A 139 6.17 -14.03 7.07
C VAL A 139 5.36 -14.40 5.83
N LEU A 140 4.24 -13.74 5.68
CA LEU A 140 3.46 -13.77 4.46
C LEU A 140 3.87 -12.56 3.62
N ILE A 141 4.44 -12.83 2.45
CA ILE A 141 4.85 -11.81 1.49
C ILE A 141 3.75 -11.70 0.45
N ARG A 142 3.18 -10.51 0.34
CA ARG A 142 2.18 -10.22 -0.68
C ARG A 142 2.80 -9.44 -1.81
N ALA A 143 2.81 -10.02 -3.00
CA ALA A 143 3.24 -9.37 -4.22
C ALA A 143 2.05 -9.09 -5.15
N VAL A 144 2.10 -7.96 -5.83
CA VAL A 144 1.18 -7.59 -6.91
C VAL A 144 2.04 -7.33 -8.14
N GLY A 145 1.91 -8.18 -9.16
CA GLY A 145 2.86 -8.20 -10.26
C GLY A 145 4.28 -8.49 -9.78
N MET A 146 5.22 -7.63 -10.12
CA MET A 146 6.62 -7.72 -9.70
C MET A 146 6.97 -6.77 -8.54
N GLU A 147 6.01 -6.43 -7.71
CA GLU A 147 6.20 -5.55 -6.56
C GLU A 147 5.67 -6.19 -5.27
N VAL A 148 6.50 -6.21 -4.23
CA VAL A 148 6.09 -6.62 -2.88
C VAL A 148 5.36 -5.46 -2.23
N ARG A 149 4.07 -5.63 -1.99
CA ARG A 149 3.19 -4.64 -1.37
C ARG A 149 3.08 -4.80 0.14
N GLY A 150 3.29 -5.97 0.66
CA GLY A 150 3.18 -6.23 2.08
C GLY A 150 4.03 -7.40 2.55
N VAL A 151 4.50 -7.29 3.79
CA VAL A 151 5.19 -8.33 4.55
C VAL A 151 4.50 -8.46 5.89
N LEU A 152 3.61 -9.43 5.98
CA LEU A 152 2.68 -9.61 7.06
C LEU A 152 3.07 -10.80 7.94
N SER A 153 2.43 -10.95 9.08
CA SER A 153 2.56 -12.14 9.90
C SER A 153 2.04 -13.37 9.13
N ASP A 154 2.64 -14.52 9.34
CA ASP A 154 2.19 -15.79 8.74
C ASP A 154 0.80 -16.24 9.22
N SER A 155 0.33 -15.67 10.33
CA SER A 155 -1.02 -15.87 10.85
C SER A 155 -2.08 -15.01 10.16
N TYR A 156 -1.66 -14.07 9.29
CA TYR A 156 -2.59 -13.22 8.57
C TYR A 156 -3.52 -14.05 7.67
N ARG A 157 -4.81 -13.76 7.71
CA ARG A 157 -5.83 -14.35 6.84
C ARG A 157 -6.51 -13.26 6.04
N ARG A 158 -6.77 -13.51 4.76
CA ARG A 158 -7.64 -12.63 3.97
C ARG A 158 -9.06 -12.71 4.51
N LEU A 159 -9.71 -11.55 4.69
CA LEU A 159 -11.11 -11.49 5.14
C LEU A 159 -12.09 -12.20 4.18
N ASN A 160 -11.70 -12.40 2.93
CA ASN A 160 -12.53 -12.99 1.87
C ASN A 160 -12.15 -14.43 1.49
N SER A 161 -11.31 -15.09 2.26
CA SER A 161 -11.07 -16.52 2.08
C SER A 161 -12.19 -17.33 2.76
N VAL A 162 -13.28 -17.40 2.07
CA VAL A 162 -14.34 -18.37 2.38
C VAL A 162 -14.10 -19.62 1.55
#